data_ba2a21d96cca82819af06ca0ae8a5679
#
_entry.id   ba2a21d96cca82819af06ca0ae8a5679
#
_cell.length_a   1.000
_cell.length_b   1.000
_cell.length_c   1.000
_cell.angle_alpha   90.00
_cell.angle_beta   90.00
_cell.angle_gamma   90.00
#
_symmetry.space_group_name_H-M   'P 1'
#
loop_
_entity.id
_entity.type
_entity.pdbx_description
1 polymer ?
#
loop_
_entity_poly.entity_id
_entity_poly.type
_entity_poly.pdbx_seq_one_letter_code
_entity_poly.pdbx_strand_id
1 'polypeptide(L)'
;MNRHHTHVAGQEAQVRQPPGAQSNAAITVIGGGVMGALTSLLAAQSGFKVNWFGPDESGRADGAEARNYALSPLTVKLLKKVGVWAAIDSASCTVAHMEVFTAGTRVDLSATDAGAEFLSVMVLHQDLLNALEQAVQFSPQIIRIKARPDRISAAPEQSEVFHNGETFATQLIVGADGARSWVRQQSGILWGQRDYRQHAVVATLQTEHPHGGVAAQWFDQGEILAFLPLVHPNRVSIVWSTSREDVRTPSSALDFQQELEERSNHRFGGLTLISEISSAPLRLLVTEAQSALRTVLVGDAGHTVHPLAGYGLNLGVQDLLSLEELWRAHKNDPGVNSLIQRYEKSRRYRVLRVQWGLDMLQRFVSQSHPTMSKIRRWGMQLVADIGPLRQFLIRQAISPQ
;
A
#
# COMPACT_ATOMS: atom_id res chain seq x y z
N MET A 1 14.16 49.36 37.25
CA MET A 1 12.97 49.17 36.43
C MET A 1 13.04 47.79 35.78
N ASN A 2 12.53 46.79 36.50
CA ASN A 2 12.47 45.38 36.06
C ASN A 2 11.15 45.14 35.32
N ARG A 3 11.23 44.73 34.07
CA ARG A 3 10.06 44.18 33.35
C ARG A 3 10.16 42.66 33.28
N HIS A 4 9.31 42.00 34.04
CA HIS A 4 9.05 40.57 33.96
C HIS A 4 8.29 40.29 32.66
N HIS A 5 8.85 39.43 31.78
CA HIS A 5 8.09 38.78 30.72
C HIS A 5 7.59 37.43 31.27
N THR A 6 6.30 37.34 31.47
CA THR A 6 5.58 36.11 31.77
C THR A 6 5.40 35.31 30.46
N HIS A 7 6.06 34.15 30.38
CA HIS A 7 5.76 33.13 29.37
C HIS A 7 4.41 32.47 29.77
N VAL A 8 3.41 32.66 28.91
CA VAL A 8 2.17 31.88 28.96
C VAL A 8 2.43 30.58 28.18
N ALA A 9 2.61 29.46 28.91
CA ALA A 9 2.64 28.14 28.34
C ALA A 9 1.22 27.79 27.88
N GLY A 10 1.05 27.57 26.59
CA GLY A 10 -0.16 27.01 26.01
C GLY A 10 -0.35 25.57 26.51
N GLN A 11 -1.33 25.38 27.37
CA GLN A 11 -1.82 24.04 27.72
C GLN A 11 -2.63 23.52 26.53
N GLU A 12 -2.09 22.50 25.84
CA GLU A 12 -2.86 21.65 24.96
C GLU A 12 -3.99 21.00 25.78
N ALA A 13 -5.22 21.32 25.40
CA ALA A 13 -6.40 20.71 26.00
C ALA A 13 -6.46 19.23 25.61
N GLN A 14 -5.91 18.36 26.47
CA GLN A 14 -6.23 16.94 26.47
C GLN A 14 -7.72 16.80 26.77
N VAL A 15 -8.50 16.42 25.76
CA VAL A 15 -9.90 15.99 25.95
C VAL A 15 -9.84 14.70 26.76
N ARG A 16 -9.92 14.83 28.09
CA ARG A 16 -10.10 13.69 29.02
C ARG A 16 -11.52 13.16 28.82
N GLN A 17 -11.66 12.00 28.22
CA GLN A 17 -12.90 11.22 28.34
C GLN A 17 -13.06 10.77 29.81
N PRO A 18 -14.31 10.76 30.35
CA PRO A 18 -14.53 10.32 31.72
C PRO A 18 -14.19 8.81 31.85
N PRO A 19 -13.57 8.38 32.97
CA PRO A 19 -13.28 6.98 33.22
C PRO A 19 -14.61 6.22 33.38
N GLY A 20 -14.80 5.16 32.59
CA GLY A 20 -15.93 4.23 32.72
C GLY A 20 -16.90 4.14 31.55
N ALA A 21 -16.75 4.89 30.48
CA ALA A 21 -17.56 4.69 29.28
C ALA A 21 -17.00 3.48 28.48
N GLN A 22 -17.59 2.30 28.63
CA GLN A 22 -17.38 1.18 27.71
C GLN A 22 -17.74 1.65 26.30
N SER A 23 -16.73 1.90 25.47
CA SER A 23 -16.94 2.29 24.07
C SER A 23 -17.25 1.04 23.27
N ASN A 24 -18.55 0.67 23.25
CA ASN A 24 -19.05 -0.44 22.43
C ASN A 24 -19.10 0.02 20.97
N ALA A 25 -18.15 -0.40 20.16
CA ALA A 25 -18.15 -0.20 18.73
C ALA A 25 -18.48 -1.52 18.02
N ALA A 26 -19.19 -1.44 16.91
CA ALA A 26 -19.47 -2.63 16.11
C ALA A 26 -18.17 -3.20 15.50
N ILE A 27 -17.23 -2.33 15.15
CA ILE A 27 -15.96 -2.72 14.51
C ILE A 27 -14.80 -2.08 15.26
N THR A 28 -13.78 -2.89 15.56
CA THR A 28 -12.47 -2.39 16.02
C THR A 28 -11.42 -2.64 14.95
N VAL A 29 -10.79 -1.57 14.48
CA VAL A 29 -9.71 -1.61 13.49
C VAL A 29 -8.38 -1.44 14.23
N ILE A 30 -7.41 -2.30 13.95
CA ILE A 30 -6.08 -2.28 14.56
C ILE A 30 -5.02 -2.11 13.46
N GLY A 31 -4.31 -0.99 13.49
CA GLY A 31 -3.27 -0.60 12.54
C GLY A 31 -3.30 0.90 12.24
N GLY A 32 -2.20 1.63 12.49
CA GLY A 32 -2.12 3.10 12.41
C GLY A 32 -1.92 3.66 11.00
N GLY A 33 -1.65 2.81 10.00
CA GLY A 33 -1.32 3.24 8.64
C GLY A 33 -2.53 3.45 7.73
N VAL A 34 -2.24 3.67 6.44
CA VAL A 34 -3.23 3.94 5.38
C VAL A 34 -4.38 2.92 5.35
N MET A 35 -4.09 1.62 5.49
CA MET A 35 -5.14 0.59 5.48
C MET A 35 -6.06 0.68 6.68
N GLY A 36 -5.53 0.99 7.87
CA GLY A 36 -6.33 1.17 9.08
C GLY A 36 -7.27 2.37 8.97
N ALA A 37 -6.76 3.51 8.50
CA ALA A 37 -7.55 4.72 8.26
C ALA A 37 -8.66 4.49 7.22
N LEU A 38 -8.32 3.91 6.05
CA LEU A 38 -9.30 3.58 5.00
C LEU A 38 -10.38 2.62 5.49
N THR A 39 -9.99 1.58 6.25
CA THR A 39 -10.93 0.62 6.83
C THR A 39 -11.90 1.31 7.77
N SER A 40 -11.38 2.19 8.65
CA SER A 40 -12.19 2.91 9.63
C SER A 40 -13.19 3.86 8.96
N LEU A 41 -12.76 4.62 7.96
CA LEU A 41 -13.63 5.51 7.20
C LEU A 41 -14.71 4.74 6.44
N LEU A 42 -14.35 3.64 5.78
CA LEU A 42 -15.30 2.83 5.03
C LEU A 42 -16.33 2.15 5.94
N ALA A 43 -15.90 1.65 7.10
CA ALA A 43 -16.79 1.07 8.11
C ALA A 43 -17.75 2.14 8.68
N ALA A 44 -17.25 3.33 8.98
CA ALA A 44 -18.07 4.44 9.46
C ALA A 44 -19.12 4.88 8.42
N GLN A 45 -18.74 5.00 7.14
CA GLN A 45 -19.67 5.26 6.05
C GLN A 45 -20.70 4.15 5.81
N SER A 46 -20.34 2.92 6.18
CA SER A 46 -21.28 1.78 6.16
C SER A 46 -22.25 1.79 7.34
N GLY A 47 -22.15 2.78 8.25
CA GLY A 47 -23.05 3.02 9.37
C GLY A 47 -22.61 2.40 10.69
N PHE A 48 -21.37 1.91 10.79
CA PHE A 48 -20.85 1.31 12.02
C PHE A 48 -20.11 2.33 12.90
N LYS A 49 -20.22 2.17 14.21
CA LYS A 49 -19.28 2.81 15.15
C LYS A 49 -17.96 2.04 15.13
N VAL A 50 -16.86 2.76 15.13
CA VAL A 50 -15.51 2.21 14.96
C VAL A 50 -14.59 2.69 16.07
N ASN A 51 -13.90 1.74 16.72
CA ASN A 51 -12.69 2.05 17.49
C ASN A 51 -11.47 1.81 16.58
N TRP A 52 -10.64 2.83 16.38
CA TRP A 52 -9.44 2.70 15.56
C TRP A 52 -8.18 2.81 16.41
N PHE A 53 -7.52 1.68 16.61
CA PHE A 53 -6.26 1.53 17.34
C PHE A 53 -5.06 1.54 16.40
N GLY A 54 -3.99 2.18 16.82
CA GLY A 54 -2.69 2.13 16.15
C GLY A 54 -1.82 3.32 16.55
N PRO A 55 -0.49 3.17 16.51
CA PRO A 55 0.41 4.29 16.77
C PRO A 55 0.17 5.41 15.76
N ASP A 56 0.52 6.62 16.17
CA ASP A 56 0.54 7.76 15.26
C ASP A 56 1.73 7.58 14.31
N GLU A 57 1.44 7.40 13.04
CA GLU A 57 2.46 7.32 11.98
C GLU A 57 2.58 8.66 11.22
N SER A 58 1.69 9.64 11.51
CA SER A 58 1.79 10.99 10.97
C SER A 58 3.04 11.67 11.54
N GLY A 59 3.88 12.21 10.67
CA GLY A 59 5.11 12.91 11.07
C GLY A 59 6.34 12.05 11.32
N ARG A 60 6.30 10.74 11.06
CA ARG A 60 7.53 9.92 11.04
C ARG A 60 8.36 10.25 9.81
N ALA A 61 9.50 10.93 10.05
CA ALA A 61 10.45 11.31 8.99
C ALA A 61 11.35 10.16 8.50
N ASP A 62 11.33 9.00 9.14
CA ASP A 62 12.27 7.90 8.86
C ASP A 62 12.00 7.24 7.51
N GLY A 63 12.58 7.76 6.43
CA GLY A 63 12.51 7.20 5.08
C GLY A 63 11.12 7.27 4.41
N ALA A 64 10.14 7.89 5.06
CA ALA A 64 8.76 8.00 4.58
C ALA A 64 8.61 8.97 3.40
N GLU A 65 9.52 9.95 3.26
CA GLU A 65 9.48 10.96 2.19
C GLU A 65 9.66 10.36 0.78
N ALA A 66 10.35 9.23 0.67
CA ALA A 66 10.56 8.56 -0.61
C ALA A 66 9.46 7.55 -0.95
N ARG A 67 8.64 7.13 0.04
CA ARG A 67 7.61 6.11 -0.18
C ARG A 67 6.39 6.71 -0.87
N ASN A 68 6.01 6.11 -1.99
CA ASN A 68 4.82 6.50 -2.73
C ASN A 68 3.95 5.29 -3.09
N TYR A 69 2.73 5.57 -3.54
CA TYR A 69 1.78 4.58 -4.00
C TYR A 69 1.37 4.87 -5.44
N ALA A 70 1.32 3.83 -6.25
CA ALA A 70 0.65 3.84 -7.55
C ALA A 70 -0.80 3.39 -7.34
N LEU A 71 -1.71 4.33 -7.20
CA LEU A 71 -3.12 4.07 -6.93
C LEU A 71 -3.84 3.65 -8.22
N SER A 72 -4.49 2.49 -8.19
CA SER A 72 -5.32 2.03 -9.31
C SER A 72 -6.61 2.88 -9.43
N PRO A 73 -7.29 2.88 -10.57
CA PRO A 73 -8.58 3.53 -10.73
C PRO A 73 -9.62 3.13 -9.66
N LEU A 74 -9.58 1.85 -9.26
CA LEU A 74 -10.45 1.33 -8.21
C LEU A 74 -10.14 1.95 -6.84
N THR A 75 -8.86 2.12 -6.53
CA THR A 75 -8.40 2.77 -5.29
C THR A 75 -8.78 4.24 -5.28
N VAL A 76 -8.58 4.96 -6.39
CA VAL A 76 -9.01 6.36 -6.54
C VAL A 76 -10.53 6.49 -6.34
N LYS A 77 -11.31 5.57 -6.92
CA LYS A 77 -12.77 5.53 -6.72
C LYS A 77 -13.14 5.35 -5.24
N LEU A 78 -12.43 4.50 -4.51
CA LEU A 78 -12.66 4.34 -3.07
C LEU A 78 -12.31 5.62 -2.31
N LEU A 79 -11.18 6.28 -2.61
CA LEU A 79 -10.77 7.54 -1.98
C LEU A 79 -11.76 8.68 -2.25
N LYS A 80 -12.31 8.75 -3.47
CA LYS A 80 -13.42 9.67 -3.80
C LYS A 80 -14.65 9.37 -2.96
N LYS A 81 -14.99 8.09 -2.82
CA LYS A 81 -16.14 7.65 -2.03
C LYS A 81 -16.01 8.03 -0.56
N VAL A 82 -14.83 7.81 0.06
CA VAL A 82 -14.61 8.18 1.47
C VAL A 82 -14.31 9.66 1.68
N GLY A 83 -14.39 10.49 0.62
CA GLY A 83 -14.27 11.94 0.70
C GLY A 83 -12.83 12.47 0.85
N VAL A 84 -11.81 11.63 0.64
CA VAL A 84 -10.40 11.98 0.86
C VAL A 84 -9.74 12.51 -0.42
N TRP A 85 -10.23 12.13 -1.60
CA TRP A 85 -9.58 12.42 -2.88
C TRP A 85 -9.29 13.90 -3.11
N ALA A 86 -10.24 14.79 -2.82
CA ALA A 86 -10.08 16.21 -3.05
C ALA A 86 -8.90 16.84 -2.30
N ALA A 87 -8.52 16.28 -1.15
CA ALA A 87 -7.39 16.75 -0.35
C ALA A 87 -6.02 16.37 -0.93
N ILE A 88 -5.96 15.34 -1.79
CA ILE A 88 -4.70 14.82 -2.35
C ILE A 88 -4.59 14.95 -3.87
N ASP A 89 -5.66 15.36 -4.55
CA ASP A 89 -5.69 15.44 -6.01
C ASP A 89 -4.59 16.35 -6.56
N SER A 90 -4.44 17.55 -5.99
CA SER A 90 -3.39 18.50 -6.38
C SER A 90 -1.95 18.06 -6.01
N ALA A 91 -1.82 17.13 -5.06
CA ALA A 91 -0.55 16.52 -4.63
C ALA A 91 -0.29 15.18 -5.32
N SER A 92 -1.02 14.86 -6.38
CA SER A 92 -0.94 13.60 -7.11
C SER A 92 -0.43 13.78 -8.54
N CYS A 93 0.14 12.70 -9.12
CA CYS A 93 0.58 12.69 -10.52
C CYS A 93 -0.10 11.55 -11.28
N THR A 94 -0.88 11.91 -12.29
CA THR A 94 -1.57 10.93 -13.15
C THR A 94 -0.61 10.28 -14.12
N VAL A 95 -0.63 8.95 -14.19
CA VAL A 95 0.15 8.11 -15.11
C VAL A 95 -0.80 7.54 -16.16
N ALA A 96 -0.78 8.11 -17.36
CA ALA A 96 -1.54 7.61 -18.50
C ALA A 96 -0.73 6.66 -19.39
N HIS A 97 0.61 6.73 -19.30
CA HIS A 97 1.53 5.94 -20.12
C HIS A 97 2.60 5.28 -19.26
N MET A 98 2.99 4.07 -19.63
CA MET A 98 4.08 3.33 -19.01
C MET A 98 4.97 2.73 -20.08
N GLU A 99 6.27 2.97 -19.96
CA GLU A 99 7.32 2.38 -20.79
C GLU A 99 7.95 1.20 -20.06
N VAL A 100 7.96 0.03 -20.68
CA VAL A 100 8.57 -1.18 -20.12
C VAL A 100 9.72 -1.63 -21.01
N PHE A 101 10.91 -1.71 -20.44
CA PHE A 101 12.14 -2.10 -21.15
C PHE A 101 12.63 -3.47 -20.66
N THR A 102 12.91 -4.37 -21.56
CA THR A 102 13.52 -5.67 -21.26
C THR A 102 14.24 -6.27 -22.46
N ALA A 103 15.43 -6.83 -22.25
CA ALA A 103 16.21 -7.55 -23.27
C ALA A 103 16.33 -6.80 -24.62
N GLY A 104 16.45 -5.46 -24.60
CA GLY A 104 16.55 -4.62 -25.79
C GLY A 104 15.21 -4.36 -26.51
N THR A 105 14.09 -4.72 -25.90
CA THR A 105 12.73 -4.44 -26.39
C THR A 105 12.05 -3.43 -25.50
N ARG A 106 11.31 -2.49 -26.10
CA ARG A 106 10.43 -1.56 -25.41
C ARG A 106 8.97 -1.92 -25.70
N VAL A 107 8.14 -1.90 -24.66
CA VAL A 107 6.69 -2.00 -24.77
C VAL A 107 6.07 -0.76 -24.16
N ASP A 108 5.22 -0.09 -24.90
CA ASP A 108 4.46 1.07 -24.46
C ASP A 108 3.05 0.62 -24.07
N LEU A 109 2.66 0.92 -22.85
CA LEU A 109 1.35 0.66 -22.30
C LEU A 109 0.61 1.98 -22.13
N SER A 110 -0.60 2.08 -22.69
CA SER A 110 -1.43 3.28 -22.57
C SER A 110 -2.76 2.95 -21.88
N ALA A 111 -3.24 3.88 -21.07
CA ALA A 111 -4.57 3.79 -20.46
C ALA A 111 -5.68 3.68 -21.52
N THR A 112 -5.53 4.38 -22.64
CA THR A 112 -6.47 4.36 -23.77
C THR A 112 -6.60 2.97 -24.42
N ASP A 113 -5.53 2.17 -24.42
CA ASP A 113 -5.58 0.79 -24.91
C ASP A 113 -6.54 -0.09 -24.10
N ALA A 114 -6.73 0.21 -22.81
CA ALA A 114 -7.65 -0.50 -21.93
C ALA A 114 -9.02 0.17 -21.81
N GLY A 115 -9.23 1.31 -22.47
CA GLY A 115 -10.43 2.13 -22.32
C GLY A 115 -10.53 2.82 -20.96
N ALA A 116 -9.38 3.10 -20.31
CA ALA A 116 -9.28 3.76 -19.03
C ALA A 116 -8.77 5.21 -19.20
N GLU A 117 -9.09 6.06 -18.24
CA GLU A 117 -8.61 7.44 -18.20
C GLU A 117 -7.12 7.50 -17.81
N PHE A 118 -6.67 6.61 -16.94
CA PHE A 118 -5.29 6.51 -16.48
C PHE A 118 -4.95 5.07 -16.06
N LEU A 119 -3.66 4.75 -16.04
CA LEU A 119 -3.13 3.46 -15.54
C LEU A 119 -3.06 3.46 -14.01
N SER A 120 -2.53 4.54 -13.46
CA SER A 120 -2.42 4.76 -12.02
C SER A 120 -2.30 6.25 -11.69
N VAL A 121 -2.43 6.58 -10.41
CA VAL A 121 -2.10 7.92 -9.90
C VAL A 121 -1.06 7.77 -8.80
N MET A 122 0.06 8.49 -8.94
CA MET A 122 1.13 8.50 -7.94
C MET A 122 0.81 9.47 -6.84
N VAL A 123 0.90 9.00 -5.59
CA VAL A 123 0.68 9.81 -4.39
C VAL A 123 1.74 9.48 -3.35
N LEU A 124 2.29 10.48 -2.68
CA LEU A 124 3.20 10.26 -1.56
C LEU A 124 2.46 9.63 -0.38
N HIS A 125 3.13 8.71 0.31
CA HIS A 125 2.57 8.02 1.48
C HIS A 125 2.09 9.01 2.54
N GLN A 126 2.89 10.04 2.83
CA GLN A 126 2.60 11.01 3.87
C GLN A 126 1.37 11.87 3.54
N ASP A 127 1.24 12.31 2.28
CA ASP A 127 0.10 13.11 1.85
C ASP A 127 -1.21 12.31 1.97
N LEU A 128 -1.19 11.05 1.53
CA LEU A 128 -2.33 10.16 1.65
C LEU A 128 -2.70 9.89 3.11
N LEU A 129 -1.72 9.60 3.96
CA LEU A 129 -1.97 9.32 5.37
C LEU A 129 -2.51 10.55 6.10
N ASN A 130 -1.93 11.73 5.86
CA ASN A 130 -2.38 12.98 6.48
C ASN A 130 -3.83 13.32 6.08
N ALA A 131 -4.18 13.16 4.80
CA ALA A 131 -5.54 13.39 4.32
C ALA A 131 -6.54 12.39 4.94
N LEU A 132 -6.14 11.13 5.10
CA LEU A 132 -6.96 10.11 5.76
C LEU A 132 -7.15 10.40 7.25
N GLU A 133 -6.08 10.74 7.98
CA GLU A 133 -6.15 11.11 9.39
C GLU A 133 -7.04 12.35 9.59
N GLN A 134 -6.93 13.34 8.71
CA GLN A 134 -7.80 14.51 8.72
C GLN A 134 -9.27 14.12 8.52
N ALA A 135 -9.59 13.27 7.54
CA ALA A 135 -10.96 12.81 7.30
C ALA A 135 -11.53 12.04 8.50
N VAL A 136 -10.69 11.26 9.20
CA VAL A 136 -11.09 10.56 10.43
C VAL A 136 -11.47 11.52 11.53
N GLN A 137 -10.77 12.65 11.71
CA GLN A 137 -11.08 13.66 12.73
C GLN A 137 -12.48 14.25 12.55
N PHE A 138 -12.99 14.31 11.32
CA PHE A 138 -14.33 14.80 11.01
C PHE A 138 -15.42 13.70 11.02
N SER A 139 -15.07 12.46 11.36
CA SER A 139 -16.01 11.33 11.41
C SER A 139 -16.45 11.05 12.85
N PRO A 140 -17.67 11.43 13.27
CA PRO A 140 -18.13 11.25 14.65
C PRO A 140 -18.34 9.77 15.02
N GLN A 141 -18.38 8.87 14.05
CA GLN A 141 -18.50 7.43 14.27
C GLN A 141 -17.16 6.77 14.63
N ILE A 142 -16.02 7.47 14.48
CA ILE A 142 -14.69 6.89 14.70
C ILE A 142 -14.08 7.45 15.98
N ILE A 143 -13.74 6.57 16.91
CA ILE A 143 -12.91 6.89 18.07
C ILE A 143 -11.48 6.49 17.74
N ARG A 144 -10.59 7.48 17.58
CA ARG A 144 -9.16 7.27 17.30
C ARG A 144 -8.39 7.07 18.59
N ILE A 145 -7.74 5.92 18.74
CA ILE A 145 -6.89 5.58 19.90
C ILE A 145 -5.45 5.40 19.39
N LYS A 146 -4.59 6.38 19.67
CA LYS A 146 -3.20 6.43 19.16
C LYS A 146 -2.27 5.50 19.93
N ALA A 147 -2.67 4.24 20.09
CA ALA A 147 -1.93 3.21 20.81
C ALA A 147 -2.21 1.83 20.20
N ARG A 148 -1.32 0.87 20.48
CA ARG A 148 -1.59 -0.54 20.20
C ARG A 148 -2.33 -1.15 21.39
N PRO A 149 -3.34 -2.01 21.16
CA PRO A 149 -3.97 -2.76 22.24
C PRO A 149 -2.97 -3.70 22.95
N ASP A 150 -3.29 -4.05 24.21
CA ASP A 150 -2.49 -4.98 25.00
C ASP A 150 -2.81 -6.44 24.66
N ARG A 151 -4.10 -6.73 24.42
CA ARG A 151 -4.62 -8.07 24.13
C ARG A 151 -5.93 -7.99 23.35
N ILE A 152 -6.23 -9.02 22.59
CA ILE A 152 -7.56 -9.27 22.02
C ILE A 152 -8.08 -10.61 22.50
N SER A 153 -9.41 -10.73 22.60
CA SER A 153 -10.09 -11.98 22.94
C SER A 153 -11.30 -12.10 22.03
N ALA A 154 -11.41 -13.21 21.32
CA ALA A 154 -12.53 -13.47 20.43
C ALA A 154 -13.44 -14.57 21.02
N ALA A 155 -14.75 -14.31 21.02
CA ALA A 155 -15.78 -15.29 21.41
C ALA A 155 -16.88 -15.31 20.35
N PRO A 156 -17.73 -16.35 20.30
CA PRO A 156 -18.70 -16.52 19.21
C PRO A 156 -19.68 -15.36 19.03
N GLU A 157 -20.07 -14.70 20.08
CA GLU A 157 -21.05 -13.61 20.03
C GLU A 157 -20.42 -12.24 19.97
N GLN A 158 -19.25 -12.05 20.61
CA GLN A 158 -18.60 -10.78 20.75
C GLN A 158 -17.09 -10.96 20.98
N SER A 159 -16.30 -9.99 20.54
CA SER A 159 -14.89 -9.90 20.85
C SER A 159 -14.60 -8.75 21.80
N GLU A 160 -13.45 -8.80 22.45
CA GLU A 160 -12.97 -7.79 23.36
C GLU A 160 -11.55 -7.37 23.00
N VAL A 161 -11.29 -6.07 23.09
CA VAL A 161 -9.98 -5.48 22.92
C VAL A 161 -9.60 -4.78 24.23
N PHE A 162 -8.44 -5.11 24.77
CA PHE A 162 -7.96 -4.62 26.06
C PHE A 162 -6.87 -3.58 25.84
N HIS A 163 -6.99 -2.46 26.55
CA HIS A 163 -5.99 -1.40 26.50
C HIS A 163 -5.98 -0.59 27.80
N ASN A 164 -4.81 -0.49 28.45
CA ASN A 164 -4.60 0.28 29.69
C ASN A 164 -5.62 -0.04 30.80
N GLY A 165 -5.99 -1.32 30.94
CA GLY A 165 -6.97 -1.77 31.94
C GLY A 165 -8.43 -1.55 31.54
N GLU A 166 -8.71 -0.92 30.42
CA GLU A 166 -10.04 -0.77 29.86
C GLU A 166 -10.36 -1.92 28.88
N THR A 167 -11.65 -2.24 28.76
CA THR A 167 -12.16 -3.25 27.83
C THR A 167 -13.09 -2.61 26.80
N PHE A 168 -12.81 -2.83 25.53
CA PHE A 168 -13.59 -2.36 24.40
C PHE A 168 -14.29 -3.55 23.75
N ALA A 169 -15.60 -3.63 23.94
CA ALA A 169 -16.42 -4.66 23.34
C ALA A 169 -16.64 -4.36 21.83
N THR A 170 -16.55 -5.39 20.98
CA THR A 170 -16.67 -5.24 19.52
C THR A 170 -17.24 -6.51 18.88
N GLN A 171 -17.96 -6.36 17.79
CA GLN A 171 -18.49 -7.51 17.02
C GLN A 171 -17.48 -8.04 16.00
N LEU A 172 -16.58 -7.18 15.49
CA LEU A 172 -15.56 -7.55 14.51
C LEU A 172 -14.25 -6.84 14.80
N ILE A 173 -13.16 -7.58 14.78
CA ILE A 173 -11.78 -7.06 14.78
C ILE A 173 -11.26 -7.09 13.34
N VAL A 174 -10.74 -5.95 12.86
CA VAL A 174 -10.07 -5.85 11.56
C VAL A 174 -8.58 -5.56 11.79
N GLY A 175 -7.73 -6.54 11.47
CA GLY A 175 -6.27 -6.38 11.50
C GLY A 175 -5.78 -5.70 10.23
N ALA A 176 -5.28 -4.47 10.37
CA ALA A 176 -4.70 -3.63 9.30
C ALA A 176 -3.29 -3.15 9.66
N ASP A 177 -2.57 -3.94 10.46
CA ASP A 177 -1.32 -3.60 11.15
C ASP A 177 -0.05 -4.08 10.43
N GLY A 178 -0.17 -4.31 9.10
CA GLY A 178 0.94 -4.50 8.18
C GLY A 178 1.59 -5.89 8.24
N ALA A 179 2.70 -6.06 7.52
CA ALA A 179 3.33 -7.36 7.29
C ALA A 179 3.77 -8.10 8.58
N ARG A 180 4.07 -7.36 9.65
CA ARG A 180 4.39 -7.90 10.98
C ARG A 180 3.18 -7.95 11.91
N SER A 181 1.99 -8.20 11.35
CA SER A 181 0.72 -8.13 12.05
C SER A 181 0.72 -8.85 13.40
N TRP A 182 0.46 -8.06 14.44
CA TRP A 182 0.21 -8.52 15.79
C TRP A 182 -1.18 -9.17 15.90
N VAL A 183 -2.19 -8.61 15.19
CA VAL A 183 -3.56 -9.19 15.16
C VAL A 183 -3.53 -10.61 14.61
N ARG A 184 -2.79 -10.84 13.52
CA ARG A 184 -2.61 -12.18 12.95
C ARG A 184 -2.04 -13.17 13.98
N GLN A 185 -1.02 -12.75 14.73
CA GLN A 185 -0.40 -13.58 15.77
C GLN A 185 -1.37 -13.86 16.92
N GLN A 186 -2.07 -12.84 17.43
CA GLN A 186 -3.03 -12.98 18.52
C GLN A 186 -4.23 -13.85 18.14
N SER A 187 -4.61 -13.85 16.87
CA SER A 187 -5.72 -14.67 16.35
C SER A 187 -5.31 -16.10 16.00
N GLY A 188 -4.05 -16.50 16.23
CA GLY A 188 -3.56 -17.84 15.93
C GLY A 188 -3.54 -18.20 14.46
N ILE A 189 -3.60 -17.23 13.56
CA ILE A 189 -3.56 -17.47 12.11
C ILE A 189 -2.13 -17.83 11.70
N LEU A 190 -1.95 -19.03 11.19
CA LEU A 190 -0.66 -19.52 10.72
C LEU A 190 -0.26 -18.83 9.41
N TRP A 191 1.02 -18.62 9.24
CA TRP A 191 1.57 -17.94 8.08
C TRP A 191 2.97 -18.44 7.76
N GLY A 192 3.33 -18.37 6.48
CA GLY A 192 4.66 -18.64 5.96
C GLY A 192 5.25 -17.39 5.31
N GLN A 193 6.55 -17.29 5.33
CA GLN A 193 7.29 -16.21 4.68
C GLN A 193 8.37 -16.79 3.77
N ARG A 194 8.42 -16.26 2.55
CA ARG A 194 9.50 -16.55 1.60
C ARG A 194 10.28 -15.27 1.35
N ASP A 195 11.58 -15.34 1.56
CA ASP A 195 12.50 -14.25 1.26
C ASP A 195 12.91 -14.33 -0.23
N TYR A 196 12.78 -13.24 -0.96
CA TYR A 196 13.24 -13.15 -2.35
C TYR A 196 14.75 -12.96 -2.45
N ARG A 197 15.45 -12.74 -1.32
CA ARG A 197 16.86 -12.35 -1.25
C ARG A 197 17.15 -11.09 -2.06
N GLN A 198 16.17 -10.22 -2.12
CA GLN A 198 16.21 -8.92 -2.78
C GLN A 198 15.73 -7.84 -1.82
N HIS A 199 16.11 -6.60 -2.11
CA HIS A 199 15.66 -5.41 -1.40
C HIS A 199 15.01 -4.45 -2.40
N ALA A 200 13.97 -3.76 -1.96
CA ALA A 200 13.50 -2.56 -2.64
C ALA A 200 14.34 -1.38 -2.13
N VAL A 201 15.10 -0.77 -3.00
CA VAL A 201 15.79 0.50 -2.75
C VAL A 201 14.93 1.61 -3.31
N VAL A 202 14.65 2.61 -2.49
CA VAL A 202 13.75 3.74 -2.84
C VAL A 202 14.47 5.04 -2.59
N ALA A 203 14.37 5.96 -3.55
CA ALA A 203 14.89 7.31 -3.45
C ALA A 203 14.09 8.27 -4.33
N THR A 204 14.19 9.56 -4.06
CA THR A 204 13.63 10.62 -4.90
C THR A 204 14.76 11.36 -5.60
N LEU A 205 14.58 11.60 -6.90
CA LEU A 205 15.57 12.24 -7.76
C LEU A 205 14.95 13.45 -8.46
N GLN A 206 15.78 14.49 -8.62
CA GLN A 206 15.59 15.58 -9.58
C GLN A 206 16.12 15.11 -10.92
N THR A 207 15.37 15.33 -12.00
CA THR A 207 15.75 14.97 -13.38
C THR A 207 16.02 16.22 -14.21
N GLU A 208 16.96 16.13 -15.15
CA GLU A 208 17.22 17.18 -16.10
C GLU A 208 16.05 17.37 -17.08
N HIS A 209 15.50 16.26 -17.58
CA HIS A 209 14.36 16.27 -18.48
C HIS A 209 13.06 15.95 -17.73
N PRO A 210 11.94 16.61 -18.08
CA PRO A 210 10.65 16.32 -17.44
C PRO A 210 10.16 14.91 -17.77
N HIS A 211 9.53 14.25 -16.78
CA HIS A 211 9.01 12.90 -16.93
C HIS A 211 7.76 12.80 -17.82
N GLY A 212 7.05 13.90 -18.08
CA GLY A 212 5.85 13.93 -18.94
C GLY A 212 4.67 13.09 -18.44
N GLY A 213 4.61 12.76 -17.13
CA GLY A 213 3.58 11.87 -16.58
C GLY A 213 3.76 10.39 -16.96
N VAL A 214 4.94 10.00 -17.46
CA VAL A 214 5.24 8.63 -17.90
C VAL A 214 5.96 7.88 -16.78
N ALA A 215 5.46 6.69 -16.42
CA ALA A 215 6.21 5.73 -15.63
C ALA A 215 7.11 4.90 -16.53
N ALA A 216 8.35 4.65 -16.11
CA ALA A 216 9.28 3.86 -16.90
C ALA A 216 9.88 2.73 -16.05
N GLN A 217 10.00 1.53 -16.62
CA GLN A 217 10.43 0.35 -15.87
C GLN A 217 11.38 -0.51 -16.69
N TRP A 218 12.52 -0.87 -16.10
CA TRP A 218 13.55 -1.72 -16.69
C TRP A 218 13.60 -3.06 -15.98
N PHE A 219 13.57 -4.12 -16.76
CA PHE A 219 13.72 -5.51 -16.32
C PHE A 219 15.03 -6.06 -16.89
N ASP A 220 16.05 -6.17 -16.05
CA ASP A 220 17.35 -6.68 -16.46
C ASP A 220 17.99 -7.57 -15.39
N GLN A 221 18.55 -8.71 -15.80
CA GLN A 221 19.32 -9.66 -14.98
C GLN A 221 18.68 -10.02 -13.62
N GLY A 222 17.37 -10.05 -13.55
CA GLY A 222 16.63 -10.34 -12.32
C GLY A 222 16.36 -9.12 -11.43
N GLU A 223 16.84 -7.98 -11.82
CA GLU A 223 16.57 -6.70 -11.19
C GLU A 223 15.40 -5.98 -11.87
N ILE A 224 14.73 -5.13 -11.11
CA ILE A 224 13.64 -4.31 -11.62
C ILE A 224 13.84 -2.89 -11.12
N LEU A 225 14.09 -1.99 -12.04
CA LEU A 225 14.23 -0.56 -11.77
C LEU A 225 13.04 0.19 -12.34
N ALA A 226 12.30 0.89 -11.49
CA ALA A 226 11.18 1.73 -11.89
C ALA A 226 11.47 3.20 -11.59
N PHE A 227 11.14 4.07 -12.53
CA PHE A 227 11.06 5.52 -12.36
C PHE A 227 9.58 5.90 -12.40
N LEU A 228 9.13 6.49 -11.31
CA LEU A 228 7.72 6.81 -11.08
C LEU A 228 7.58 8.34 -11.00
N PRO A 229 6.72 8.96 -11.84
CA PRO A 229 6.59 10.40 -11.90
C PRO A 229 5.96 10.94 -10.61
N LEU A 230 6.46 12.06 -10.11
CA LEU A 230 5.90 12.80 -8.99
C LEU A 230 5.20 14.08 -9.49
N VAL A 231 4.53 14.80 -8.59
CA VAL A 231 3.80 16.04 -8.94
C VAL A 231 4.68 17.06 -9.66
N HIS A 232 5.91 17.24 -9.20
CA HIS A 232 6.83 18.15 -9.86
C HIS A 232 7.35 17.54 -11.16
N PRO A 233 7.26 18.23 -12.32
CA PRO A 233 7.58 17.67 -13.65
C PRO A 233 8.99 17.06 -13.77
N ASN A 234 9.94 17.58 -13.01
CA ASN A 234 11.32 17.14 -12.98
C ASN A 234 11.68 16.35 -11.72
N ARG A 235 10.71 15.68 -11.08
CA ARG A 235 10.98 14.81 -9.94
C ARG A 235 10.40 13.43 -10.15
N VAL A 236 11.20 12.42 -9.87
CA VAL A 236 10.78 11.02 -9.92
C VAL A 236 11.13 10.32 -8.63
N SER A 237 10.33 9.36 -8.24
CA SER A 237 10.72 8.37 -7.25
C SER A 237 11.22 7.12 -7.98
N ILE A 238 12.31 6.54 -7.50
CA ILE A 238 12.74 5.23 -7.97
C ILE A 238 12.34 4.14 -7.00
N VAL A 239 12.06 2.97 -7.56
CA VAL A 239 11.96 1.71 -6.81
C VAL A 239 12.83 0.69 -7.54
N TRP A 240 13.93 0.29 -6.89
CA TRP A 240 14.87 -0.66 -7.45
C TRP A 240 14.88 -1.95 -6.65
N SER A 241 14.34 -3.02 -7.23
CA SER A 241 14.38 -4.36 -6.65
C SER A 241 15.69 -5.05 -7.06
N THR A 242 16.60 -5.22 -6.10
CA THR A 242 17.94 -5.76 -6.36
C THR A 242 18.44 -6.65 -5.21
N SER A 243 19.35 -7.58 -5.53
CA SER A 243 20.11 -8.37 -4.54
C SER A 243 21.49 -7.76 -4.25
N ARG A 244 21.87 -6.69 -4.93
CA ARG A 244 23.18 -6.04 -4.85
C ARG A 244 23.32 -5.20 -3.60
N GLU A 245 24.43 -5.40 -2.86
CA GLU A 245 24.74 -4.67 -1.63
C GLU A 245 25.19 -3.23 -1.93
N ASP A 246 25.98 -3.03 -2.99
CA ASP A 246 26.48 -1.73 -3.42
C ASP A 246 25.36 -0.75 -3.83
N VAL A 247 24.22 -1.26 -4.29
CA VAL A 247 23.02 -0.46 -4.55
C VAL A 247 22.29 -0.06 -3.27
N ARG A 248 22.29 -0.96 -2.26
CA ARG A 248 21.66 -0.70 -0.96
C ARG A 248 22.42 0.33 -0.13
N THR A 249 23.75 0.26 -0.19
CA THR A 249 24.70 1.11 0.53
C THR A 249 25.76 1.62 -0.45
N PRO A 250 25.39 2.55 -1.35
CA PRO A 250 26.33 3.05 -2.35
C PRO A 250 27.49 3.78 -1.70
N SER A 251 28.66 3.70 -2.31
CA SER A 251 29.89 4.35 -1.83
C SER A 251 29.74 5.87 -1.85
N SER A 252 29.02 6.40 -2.81
CA SER A 252 28.70 7.80 -2.90
C SER A 252 27.34 8.03 -3.59
N ALA A 253 26.75 9.20 -3.36
CA ALA A 253 25.54 9.62 -4.08
C ALA A 253 25.81 9.73 -5.59
N LEU A 254 27.02 10.14 -5.98
CA LEU A 254 27.39 10.29 -7.38
C LEU A 254 27.44 8.96 -8.12
N ASP A 255 28.05 7.92 -7.53
CA ASP A 255 28.09 6.57 -8.12
C ASP A 255 26.67 6.02 -8.32
N PHE A 256 25.79 6.21 -7.33
CA PHE A 256 24.41 5.79 -7.41
C PHE A 256 23.63 6.51 -8.53
N GLN A 257 23.84 7.82 -8.67
CA GLN A 257 23.21 8.62 -9.73
C GLN A 257 23.69 8.18 -11.11
N GLN A 258 25.01 8.02 -11.30
CA GLN A 258 25.59 7.57 -12.57
C GLN A 258 25.07 6.19 -12.98
N GLU A 259 25.00 5.24 -12.05
CA GLU A 259 24.45 3.93 -12.34
C GLU A 259 22.96 3.98 -12.77
N LEU A 260 22.16 4.83 -12.13
CA LEU A 260 20.78 5.04 -12.52
C LEU A 260 20.64 5.66 -13.92
N GLU A 261 21.50 6.63 -14.26
CA GLU A 261 21.57 7.24 -15.59
C GLU A 261 21.91 6.21 -16.66
N GLU A 262 22.95 5.40 -16.45
CA GLU A 262 23.34 4.35 -17.37
C GLU A 262 22.25 3.30 -17.56
N ARG A 263 21.67 2.80 -16.46
CA ARG A 263 20.61 1.78 -16.51
C ARG A 263 19.32 2.28 -17.16
N SER A 264 19.02 3.57 -16.99
CA SER A 264 17.87 4.21 -17.66
C SER A 264 18.18 4.64 -19.09
N ASN A 265 19.41 4.38 -19.57
CA ASN A 265 19.90 4.83 -20.86
C ASN A 265 19.71 6.35 -21.03
N HIS A 266 20.05 7.11 -19.98
CA HIS A 266 19.91 8.57 -19.88
C HIS A 266 18.51 9.10 -20.26
N ARG A 267 17.46 8.30 -20.03
CA ARG A 267 16.06 8.62 -20.41
C ARG A 267 15.58 9.95 -19.83
N PHE A 268 16.11 10.34 -18.67
CA PHE A 268 15.72 11.54 -17.95
C PHE A 268 16.83 12.60 -17.89
N GLY A 269 17.91 12.42 -18.67
CA GLY A 269 19.12 13.26 -18.60
C GLY A 269 19.89 13.04 -17.30
N GLY A 270 20.58 14.07 -16.83
CA GLY A 270 21.29 14.05 -15.55
C GLY A 270 20.34 13.89 -14.37
N LEU A 271 20.76 13.09 -13.38
CA LEU A 271 19.99 12.79 -12.17
C LEU A 271 20.67 13.35 -10.93
N THR A 272 19.90 13.96 -10.04
CA THR A 272 20.39 14.46 -8.74
C THR A 272 19.56 13.85 -7.61
N LEU A 273 20.22 13.19 -6.66
CA LEU A 273 19.56 12.63 -5.48
C LEU A 273 19.08 13.75 -4.55
N ILE A 274 17.79 13.75 -4.20
CA ILE A 274 17.17 14.78 -3.34
C ILE A 274 16.52 14.23 -2.08
N SER A 275 16.58 12.92 -1.85
CA SER A 275 16.17 12.26 -0.61
C SER A 275 17.25 11.33 -0.10
N GLU A 276 17.10 10.85 1.13
CA GLU A 276 17.86 9.70 1.59
C GLU A 276 17.51 8.44 0.80
N ILE A 277 18.48 7.52 0.67
CA ILE A 277 18.26 6.20 0.10
C ILE A 277 17.71 5.30 1.19
N SER A 278 16.51 4.79 0.98
CA SER A 278 15.86 3.84 1.90
C SER A 278 15.83 2.44 1.29
N SER A 279 16.03 1.40 2.09
CA SER A 279 15.93 0.04 1.60
C SER A 279 15.12 -0.87 2.53
N ALA A 280 14.34 -1.77 1.95
CA ALA A 280 13.54 -2.75 2.68
C ALA A 280 13.65 -4.14 2.03
N PRO A 281 13.76 -5.23 2.83
CA PRO A 281 13.80 -6.59 2.28
C PRO A 281 12.49 -6.96 1.61
N LEU A 282 12.57 -7.61 0.46
CA LEU A 282 11.42 -8.10 -0.29
C LEU A 282 11.04 -9.50 0.16
N ARG A 283 9.82 -9.63 0.65
CA ARG A 283 9.31 -10.87 1.21
C ARG A 283 7.89 -11.14 0.73
N LEU A 284 7.61 -12.38 0.41
CA LEU A 284 6.26 -12.87 0.19
C LEU A 284 5.73 -13.43 1.50
N LEU A 285 4.60 -12.94 1.96
CA LEU A 285 3.89 -13.47 3.11
C LEU A 285 2.60 -14.14 2.63
N VAL A 286 2.43 -15.40 2.98
CA VAL A 286 1.23 -16.18 2.71
C VAL A 286 0.64 -16.63 4.03
N THR A 287 -0.61 -16.34 4.27
CA THR A 287 -1.36 -16.81 5.44
C THR A 287 -2.16 -18.05 5.08
N GLU A 288 -2.34 -18.96 6.02
CA GLU A 288 -3.22 -20.12 5.83
C GLU A 288 -4.68 -19.72 5.77
N ALA A 289 -5.04 -18.64 6.51
CA ALA A 289 -6.35 -18.01 6.47
C ALA A 289 -6.20 -16.49 6.56
N GLN A 290 -7.17 -15.75 6.02
CA GLN A 290 -7.25 -14.28 6.16
C GLN A 290 -8.27 -13.87 7.22
N SER A 291 -8.79 -14.84 7.95
CA SER A 291 -9.80 -14.64 8.99
C SER A 291 -9.67 -15.67 10.11
N ALA A 292 -10.21 -15.31 11.26
CA ALA A 292 -10.42 -16.17 12.42
C ALA A 292 -11.78 -15.83 13.06
N LEU A 293 -12.10 -16.42 14.21
CA LEU A 293 -13.33 -16.09 14.92
C LEU A 293 -13.44 -14.58 15.15
N ARG A 294 -14.47 -13.93 14.59
CA ARG A 294 -14.73 -12.49 14.68
C ARG A 294 -13.53 -11.60 14.34
N THR A 295 -12.65 -12.10 13.48
CA THR A 295 -11.44 -11.38 13.08
C THR A 295 -11.21 -11.54 11.57
N VAL A 296 -10.87 -10.45 10.89
CA VAL A 296 -10.43 -10.46 9.50
C VAL A 296 -9.12 -9.67 9.36
N LEU A 297 -8.28 -10.09 8.43
CA LEU A 297 -7.04 -9.38 8.09
C LEU A 297 -7.21 -8.68 6.73
N VAL A 298 -6.67 -7.46 6.61
CA VAL A 298 -6.70 -6.69 5.38
C VAL A 298 -5.31 -6.17 5.02
N GLY A 299 -5.02 -6.07 3.72
CA GLY A 299 -3.73 -5.62 3.21
C GLY A 299 -2.58 -6.49 3.68
N ASP A 300 -1.45 -5.86 3.97
CA ASP A 300 -0.21 -6.56 4.35
C ASP A 300 -0.33 -7.40 5.63
N ALA A 301 -1.36 -7.19 6.45
CA ALA A 301 -1.63 -8.05 7.60
C ALA A 301 -2.07 -9.46 7.19
N GLY A 302 -2.80 -9.58 6.08
CA GLY A 302 -3.27 -10.85 5.54
C GLY A 302 -2.37 -11.42 4.43
N HIS A 303 -1.71 -10.56 3.67
CA HIS A 303 -0.90 -10.96 2.51
C HIS A 303 0.09 -9.88 2.11
N THR A 304 1.31 -10.25 1.76
CA THR A 304 2.23 -9.34 1.07
C THR A 304 2.49 -9.85 -0.35
N VAL A 305 2.81 -8.95 -1.23
CA VAL A 305 3.18 -9.24 -2.61
C VAL A 305 4.49 -8.53 -2.97
N HIS A 306 5.18 -9.01 -3.99
CA HIS A 306 6.32 -8.29 -4.54
C HIS A 306 5.86 -6.88 -4.99
N PRO A 307 6.64 -5.80 -4.72
CA PRO A 307 6.23 -4.42 -5.02
C PRO A 307 6.16 -4.09 -6.52
N LEU A 308 6.21 -5.09 -7.38
CA LEU A 308 5.96 -4.96 -8.81
C LEU A 308 4.67 -4.17 -9.04
N ALA A 309 4.79 -3.04 -9.70
CA ALA A 309 3.67 -2.16 -10.09
C ALA A 309 2.79 -1.60 -8.93
N GLY A 310 3.31 -1.49 -7.70
CA GLY A 310 2.57 -0.87 -6.59
C GLY A 310 1.32 -1.64 -6.13
N TYR A 311 1.28 -2.94 -6.31
CA TYR A 311 0.08 -3.77 -6.07
C TYR A 311 -0.35 -3.89 -4.61
N GLY A 312 0.54 -3.68 -3.62
CA GLY A 312 0.25 -3.95 -2.20
C GLY A 312 -0.99 -3.23 -1.68
N LEU A 313 -1.03 -1.90 -1.78
CA LEU A 313 -2.16 -1.11 -1.33
C LEU A 313 -3.44 -1.41 -2.14
N ASN A 314 -3.30 -1.54 -3.46
CA ASN A 314 -4.43 -1.81 -4.35
C ASN A 314 -5.09 -3.17 -4.06
N LEU A 315 -4.32 -4.19 -3.70
CA LEU A 315 -4.83 -5.50 -3.28
C LEU A 315 -5.56 -5.40 -1.92
N GLY A 316 -5.01 -4.62 -0.98
CA GLY A 316 -5.68 -4.32 0.29
C GLY A 316 -7.00 -3.57 0.11
N VAL A 317 -7.08 -2.64 -0.84
CA VAL A 317 -8.35 -1.96 -1.18
C VAL A 317 -9.41 -2.94 -1.66
N GLN A 318 -9.05 -3.97 -2.40
CA GLN A 318 -10.00 -5.00 -2.79
C GLN A 318 -10.52 -5.82 -1.58
N ASP A 319 -9.70 -5.99 -0.52
CA ASP A 319 -10.17 -6.57 0.73
C ASP A 319 -11.29 -5.72 1.33
N LEU A 320 -11.07 -4.39 1.38
CA LEU A 320 -12.05 -3.45 1.92
C LEU A 320 -13.36 -3.44 1.14
N LEU A 321 -13.29 -3.46 -0.18
CA LEU A 321 -14.48 -3.50 -1.03
C LEU A 321 -15.26 -4.80 -0.84
N SER A 322 -14.57 -5.92 -0.64
CA SER A 322 -15.20 -7.20 -0.31
C SER A 322 -15.89 -7.16 1.05
N LEU A 323 -15.25 -6.55 2.06
CA LEU A 323 -15.86 -6.34 3.37
C LEU A 323 -17.09 -5.42 3.29
N GLU A 324 -16.99 -4.32 2.56
CA GLU A 324 -18.11 -3.38 2.40
C GLU A 324 -19.35 -4.05 1.81
N GLU A 325 -19.17 -4.88 0.78
CA GLU A 325 -20.27 -5.63 0.17
C GLU A 325 -20.94 -6.55 1.20
N LEU A 326 -20.13 -7.24 2.01
CA LEU A 326 -20.63 -8.15 3.05
C LEU A 326 -21.30 -7.38 4.20
N TRP A 327 -20.77 -6.23 4.61
CA TRP A 327 -21.36 -5.38 5.65
C TRP A 327 -22.74 -4.84 5.26
N ARG A 328 -22.95 -4.54 3.98
CA ARG A 328 -24.30 -4.14 3.50
C ARG A 328 -25.36 -5.20 3.76
N ALA A 329 -24.99 -6.47 3.68
CA ALA A 329 -25.88 -7.60 3.93
C ALA A 329 -26.01 -7.97 5.43
N HIS A 330 -25.07 -7.52 6.28
CA HIS A 330 -24.96 -7.92 7.69
C HIS A 330 -24.82 -6.71 8.63
N LYS A 331 -25.74 -5.75 8.52
CA LYS A 331 -25.67 -4.49 9.28
C LYS A 331 -25.75 -4.66 10.81
N ASN A 332 -26.44 -5.71 11.29
CA ASN A 332 -26.65 -5.93 12.71
C ASN A 332 -25.44 -6.60 13.39
N ASP A 333 -24.71 -7.44 12.67
CA ASP A 333 -23.51 -8.12 13.15
C ASP A 333 -22.46 -8.27 12.04
N PRO A 334 -21.51 -7.32 11.93
CA PRO A 334 -20.45 -7.37 10.94
C PRO A 334 -19.41 -8.48 11.18
N GLY A 335 -19.45 -9.14 12.34
CA GLY A 335 -18.54 -10.23 12.73
C GLY A 335 -19.17 -11.61 12.69
N VAL A 336 -20.40 -11.75 12.16
CA VAL A 336 -21.08 -13.05 12.08
C VAL A 336 -20.26 -14.05 11.25
N ASN A 337 -20.23 -15.30 11.69
CA ASN A 337 -19.38 -16.34 11.09
C ASN A 337 -19.66 -16.54 9.58
N SER A 338 -20.91 -16.43 9.15
CA SER A 338 -21.25 -16.54 7.72
C SER A 338 -20.61 -15.46 6.86
N LEU A 339 -20.48 -14.23 7.37
CA LEU A 339 -19.76 -13.13 6.71
C LEU A 339 -18.27 -13.45 6.63
N ILE A 340 -17.67 -13.85 7.75
CA ILE A 340 -16.23 -14.14 7.84
C ILE A 340 -15.85 -15.25 6.86
N GLN A 341 -16.64 -16.33 6.80
CA GLN A 341 -16.40 -17.41 5.84
C GLN A 341 -16.54 -16.97 4.37
N ARG A 342 -17.51 -16.09 4.07
CA ARG A 342 -17.65 -15.53 2.71
C ARG A 342 -16.47 -14.64 2.35
N TYR A 343 -16.01 -13.80 3.30
CA TYR A 343 -14.81 -12.99 3.13
C TYR A 343 -13.60 -13.88 2.82
N GLU A 344 -13.33 -14.86 3.68
CA GLU A 344 -12.24 -15.84 3.51
C GLU A 344 -12.26 -16.47 2.12
N LYS A 345 -13.39 -17.03 1.73
CA LYS A 345 -13.55 -17.71 0.43
C LYS A 345 -13.33 -16.76 -0.75
N SER A 346 -13.84 -15.53 -0.67
CA SER A 346 -13.72 -14.55 -1.76
C SER A 346 -12.30 -14.04 -1.92
N ARG A 347 -11.58 -13.83 -0.80
CA ARG A 347 -10.26 -13.21 -0.82
C ARG A 347 -9.12 -14.20 -1.04
N ARG A 348 -9.14 -15.33 -0.35
CA ARG A 348 -8.08 -16.33 -0.41
C ARG A 348 -7.71 -16.72 -1.83
N TYR A 349 -8.70 -17.05 -2.66
CA TYR A 349 -8.43 -17.44 -4.04
C TYR A 349 -7.87 -16.30 -4.89
N ARG A 350 -8.42 -15.10 -4.75
CA ARG A 350 -7.96 -13.93 -5.51
C ARG A 350 -6.54 -13.52 -5.12
N VAL A 351 -6.25 -13.47 -3.82
CA VAL A 351 -4.91 -13.16 -3.29
C VAL A 351 -3.89 -14.18 -3.79
N LEU A 352 -4.18 -15.47 -3.67
CA LEU A 352 -3.27 -16.53 -4.15
C LEU A 352 -3.00 -16.42 -5.66
N ARG A 353 -4.02 -16.09 -6.47
CA ARG A 353 -3.82 -15.86 -7.92
C ARG A 353 -2.86 -14.71 -8.19
N VAL A 354 -3.04 -13.58 -7.51
CA VAL A 354 -2.16 -12.40 -7.66
C VAL A 354 -0.75 -12.72 -7.19
N GLN A 355 -0.61 -13.34 -6.01
CA GLN A 355 0.69 -13.74 -5.47
C GLN A 355 1.41 -14.69 -6.42
N TRP A 356 0.71 -15.70 -6.93
CA TRP A 356 1.27 -16.67 -7.87
C TRP A 356 1.67 -16.00 -9.20
N GLY A 357 0.82 -15.14 -9.75
CA GLY A 357 1.11 -14.39 -10.99
C GLY A 357 2.35 -13.50 -10.86
N LEU A 358 2.45 -12.74 -9.77
CA LEU A 358 3.61 -11.87 -9.51
C LEU A 358 4.89 -12.69 -9.21
N ASP A 359 4.78 -13.81 -8.49
CA ASP A 359 5.91 -14.71 -8.25
C ASP A 359 6.42 -15.36 -9.54
N MET A 360 5.51 -15.78 -10.42
CA MET A 360 5.86 -16.29 -11.75
C MET A 360 6.54 -15.22 -12.61
N LEU A 361 6.00 -14.01 -12.62
CA LEU A 361 6.61 -12.89 -13.36
C LEU A 361 8.01 -12.58 -12.84
N GLN A 362 8.19 -12.49 -11.53
CA GLN A 362 9.47 -12.24 -10.91
C GLN A 362 10.48 -13.36 -11.23
N ARG A 363 10.08 -14.63 -11.15
CA ARG A 363 10.95 -15.77 -11.54
C ARG A 363 11.31 -15.71 -13.02
N PHE A 364 10.37 -15.37 -13.88
CA PHE A 364 10.61 -15.25 -15.32
C PHE A 364 11.63 -14.15 -15.63
N VAL A 365 11.56 -13.02 -14.90
CA VAL A 365 12.53 -11.93 -15.03
C VAL A 365 13.88 -12.29 -14.44
N SER A 366 13.94 -13.02 -13.33
CA SER A 366 15.16 -13.31 -12.58
C SER A 366 16.04 -14.41 -13.22
N GLN A 367 15.56 -15.18 -14.19
CA GLN A 367 16.35 -16.25 -14.81
C GLN A 367 17.33 -15.69 -15.85
N SER A 368 18.62 -15.80 -15.61
CA SER A 368 19.70 -15.27 -16.46
C SER A 368 20.08 -16.20 -17.63
N HIS A 369 19.36 -17.32 -17.84
CA HIS A 369 19.74 -18.31 -18.87
C HIS A 369 19.52 -17.75 -20.29
N PRO A 370 20.47 -17.97 -21.25
CA PRO A 370 20.40 -17.41 -22.61
C PRO A 370 19.13 -17.78 -23.40
N THR A 371 18.59 -19.00 -23.18
CA THR A 371 17.30 -19.41 -23.77
C THR A 371 16.13 -18.62 -23.23
N MET A 372 16.15 -18.28 -21.94
CA MET A 372 15.07 -17.48 -21.31
C MET A 372 15.11 -16.02 -21.78
N SER A 373 16.27 -15.47 -22.10
CA SER A 373 16.37 -14.13 -22.70
C SER A 373 15.71 -14.06 -24.09
N LYS A 374 15.85 -15.11 -24.89
CA LYS A 374 15.17 -15.22 -26.20
C LYS A 374 13.64 -15.37 -26.03
N ILE A 375 13.20 -16.19 -25.08
CA ILE A 375 11.78 -16.38 -24.78
C ILE A 375 11.17 -15.06 -24.24
N ARG A 376 11.87 -14.32 -23.37
CA ARG A 376 11.45 -13.01 -22.89
C ARG A 376 11.28 -12.01 -24.04
N ARG A 377 12.30 -11.93 -24.91
CA ARG A 377 12.24 -11.03 -26.08
C ARG A 377 11.04 -11.38 -26.96
N TRP A 378 10.86 -12.66 -27.30
CA TRP A 378 9.73 -13.12 -28.11
C TRP A 378 8.38 -12.86 -27.42
N GLY A 379 8.24 -13.18 -26.13
CA GLY A 379 7.03 -12.92 -25.36
C GLY A 379 6.70 -11.43 -25.26
N MET A 380 7.69 -10.56 -25.05
CA MET A 380 7.48 -9.11 -25.01
C MET A 380 7.15 -8.53 -26.40
N GLN A 381 7.76 -9.04 -27.47
CA GLN A 381 7.36 -8.69 -28.83
C GLN A 381 5.91 -9.07 -29.09
N LEU A 382 5.50 -10.27 -28.66
CA LEU A 382 4.11 -10.71 -28.78
C LEU A 382 3.13 -9.77 -28.05
N VAL A 383 3.48 -9.30 -26.85
CA VAL A 383 2.70 -8.30 -26.11
C VAL A 383 2.69 -6.95 -26.84
N ALA A 384 3.83 -6.53 -27.41
CA ALA A 384 3.94 -5.28 -28.16
C ALA A 384 3.08 -5.32 -29.43
N ASP A 385 3.08 -6.46 -30.15
CA ASP A 385 2.47 -6.62 -31.48
C ASP A 385 0.99 -6.99 -31.42
N ILE A 386 0.55 -7.70 -30.35
CA ILE A 386 -0.84 -8.17 -30.24
C ILE A 386 -1.64 -7.24 -29.32
N GLY A 387 -2.35 -6.27 -29.94
CA GLY A 387 -3.19 -5.30 -29.23
C GLY A 387 -4.18 -5.91 -28.22
N PRO A 388 -4.95 -6.97 -28.54
CA PRO A 388 -5.85 -7.63 -27.59
C PRO A 388 -5.15 -8.22 -26.36
N LEU A 389 -3.94 -8.79 -26.51
CA LEU A 389 -3.16 -9.33 -25.39
C LEU A 389 -2.66 -8.19 -24.48
N ARG A 390 -2.16 -7.11 -25.07
CA ARG A 390 -1.76 -5.90 -24.36
C ARG A 390 -2.93 -5.31 -23.57
N GLN A 391 -4.08 -5.15 -24.19
CA GLN A 391 -5.31 -4.68 -23.53
C GLN A 391 -5.72 -5.58 -22.36
N PHE A 392 -5.67 -6.89 -22.54
CA PHE A 392 -5.97 -7.84 -21.46
C PHE A 392 -5.03 -7.67 -20.28
N LEU A 393 -3.71 -7.57 -20.52
CA LEU A 393 -2.71 -7.37 -19.46
C LEU A 393 -2.91 -6.04 -18.74
N ILE A 394 -3.16 -4.95 -19.46
CA ILE A 394 -3.44 -3.65 -18.87
C ILE A 394 -4.71 -3.71 -18.01
N ARG A 395 -5.79 -4.29 -18.49
CA ARG A 395 -7.04 -4.44 -17.73
C ARG A 395 -6.83 -5.25 -16.46
N GLN A 396 -6.06 -6.33 -16.50
CA GLN A 396 -5.70 -7.11 -15.32
C GLN A 396 -4.87 -6.28 -14.32
N ALA A 397 -3.98 -5.40 -14.81
CA ALA A 397 -3.17 -4.53 -13.98
C ALA A 397 -4.01 -3.41 -13.31
N ILE A 398 -4.96 -2.80 -14.05
CA ILE A 398 -5.78 -1.68 -13.57
C ILE A 398 -6.91 -2.15 -12.65
N SER A 399 -7.53 -3.28 -12.96
CA SER A 399 -8.69 -3.83 -12.23
C SER A 399 -8.67 -5.35 -12.28
N PRO A 400 -7.84 -6.02 -11.49
CA PRO A 400 -7.87 -7.48 -11.42
C PRO A 400 -9.22 -7.93 -10.85
N GLN A 401 -9.99 -8.62 -11.70
CA GLN A 401 -11.31 -9.21 -11.35
C GLN A 401 -11.12 -10.52 -10.59
#